data_4076b838011460c135cbb1f749f379f5
#
_entry.id   4076b838011460c135cbb1f749f379f5
#
_cell.length_a   1.000
_cell.length_b   1.000
_cell.length_c   1.000
_cell.angle_alpha   90.00
_cell.angle_beta   90.00
_cell.angle_gamma   90.00
#
_symmetry.space_group_name_H-M   'P 1'
#
loop_
_entity.id
_entity.type
_entity.pdbx_description
1 polymer ?
#
loop_
_entity_poly.entity_id
_entity_poly.type
_entity_poly.pdbx_seq_one_letter_code
_entity_poly.pdbx_strand_id
1 'polypeptide(L)'
;MNKIKEKENKTLESLKGKFNYKNRLAAPRLIKAVISVSTGSAVKKDPKRNDLVTDRIGKISGQKPALRAAKKSIAGFKIRQGDPVGLSATLRGQRMYGFLDKFLNIALPRTKDFRGLNPKAVDDIGNMTIAIREHIIFPETADEDVKDVFGLAIIGPAISY
;
A
#
# COMPACT_ATOMS: atom_id res chain seq x y z
N MET A 1 -2.84 -21.74 1.75
CA MET A 1 -4.05 -21.09 1.20
C MET A 1 -4.09 -19.66 1.72
N ASN A 2 -4.47 -18.68 0.91
CA ASN A 2 -4.35 -17.26 1.29
C ASN A 2 -5.61 -16.86 2.05
N LYS A 3 -5.50 -16.56 3.35
CA LYS A 3 -6.64 -16.25 4.25
C LYS A 3 -7.54 -15.13 3.73
N ILE A 4 -6.95 -14.14 3.01
CA ILE A 4 -7.72 -13.03 2.44
C ILE A 4 -8.60 -13.51 1.28
N LYS A 5 -8.10 -14.38 0.42
CA LYS A 5 -8.88 -14.93 -0.68
C LYS A 5 -10.05 -15.82 -0.19
N GLU A 6 -9.84 -16.51 0.91
CA GLU A 6 -10.94 -17.28 1.57
C GLU A 6 -12.00 -16.34 2.16
N LYS A 7 -11.57 -15.23 2.81
CA LYS A 7 -12.48 -14.21 3.31
C LYS A 7 -13.26 -13.54 2.18
N GLU A 8 -12.60 -13.23 1.06
CA GLU A 8 -13.26 -12.69 -0.14
C GLU A 8 -14.35 -13.63 -0.66
N ASN A 9 -14.09 -14.92 -0.76
CA ASN A 9 -15.09 -15.90 -1.17
C ASN A 9 -16.28 -16.00 -0.20
N LYS A 10 -16.03 -16.01 1.11
CA LYS A 10 -17.09 -16.00 2.15
C LYS A 10 -17.93 -14.73 2.09
N THR A 11 -17.29 -13.57 1.89
CA THR A 11 -17.98 -12.28 1.75
C THR A 11 -18.89 -12.28 0.52
N LEU A 12 -18.43 -12.89 -0.58
CA LEU A 12 -19.20 -13.02 -1.79
C LEU A 12 -20.49 -13.82 -1.56
N GLU A 13 -20.44 -14.92 -0.81
CA GLU A 13 -21.63 -15.71 -0.47
C GLU A 13 -22.63 -14.91 0.38
N SER A 14 -22.14 -14.15 1.35
CA SER A 14 -22.99 -13.29 2.20
C SER A 14 -23.62 -12.12 1.43
N LEU A 15 -22.87 -11.53 0.50
CA LEU A 15 -23.34 -10.41 -0.33
C LEU A 15 -24.31 -10.85 -1.43
N LYS A 16 -24.22 -12.09 -1.90
CA LYS A 16 -25.11 -12.63 -2.92
C LYS A 16 -26.58 -12.52 -2.51
N GLY A 17 -26.89 -12.79 -1.23
CA GLY A 17 -28.26 -12.67 -0.71
C GLY A 17 -28.74 -11.21 -0.59
N LYS A 18 -27.83 -10.26 -0.32
CA LYS A 18 -28.19 -8.82 -0.14
C LYS A 18 -28.33 -8.07 -1.46
N PHE A 19 -27.49 -8.36 -2.44
CA PHE A 19 -27.37 -7.61 -3.69
C PHE A 19 -27.84 -8.40 -4.92
N ASN A 20 -28.38 -9.62 -4.75
CA ASN A 20 -28.91 -10.47 -5.82
C ASN A 20 -27.95 -10.68 -7.00
N TYR A 21 -26.64 -10.84 -6.72
CA TYR A 21 -25.66 -11.11 -7.77
C TYR A 21 -25.98 -12.42 -8.50
N LYS A 22 -26.31 -12.33 -9.79
CA LYS A 22 -26.57 -13.49 -10.65
C LYS A 22 -25.27 -14.20 -11.06
N ASN A 23 -24.16 -13.44 -11.16
CA ASN A 23 -22.87 -13.95 -11.58
C ASN A 23 -21.81 -13.65 -10.52
N ARG A 24 -20.92 -14.62 -10.24
CA ARG A 24 -19.78 -14.45 -9.35
C ARG A 24 -18.85 -13.32 -9.79
N LEU A 25 -18.73 -13.05 -11.09
CA LEU A 25 -17.89 -11.98 -11.63
C LEU A 25 -18.44 -10.58 -11.39
N ALA A 26 -19.74 -10.46 -11.08
CA ALA A 26 -20.37 -9.18 -10.73
C ALA A 26 -20.09 -8.74 -9.28
N ALA A 27 -19.55 -9.65 -8.46
CA ALA A 27 -19.29 -9.33 -7.07
C ALA A 27 -17.97 -8.55 -6.91
N PRO A 28 -17.89 -7.65 -5.92
CA PRO A 28 -16.69 -6.87 -5.65
C PRO A 28 -15.51 -7.78 -5.28
N ARG A 29 -14.35 -7.49 -5.85
CA ARG A 29 -13.12 -8.24 -5.61
C ARG A 29 -11.89 -7.33 -5.56
N LEU A 30 -10.85 -7.83 -4.89
CA LEU A 30 -9.57 -7.14 -4.82
C LEU A 30 -8.82 -7.21 -6.18
N ILE A 31 -8.52 -6.06 -6.77
CA ILE A 31 -7.89 -6.00 -8.09
C ILE A 31 -6.41 -5.68 -8.00
N LYS A 32 -6.03 -4.70 -7.17
CA LYS A 32 -4.66 -4.23 -7.01
C LYS A 32 -4.44 -3.65 -5.62
N ALA A 33 -3.22 -3.72 -5.13
CA ALA A 33 -2.75 -2.94 -3.99
C ALA A 33 -1.57 -2.07 -4.46
N VAL A 34 -1.58 -0.80 -4.09
CA VAL A 34 -0.51 0.13 -4.45
C VAL A 34 0.20 0.58 -3.18
N ILE A 35 1.49 0.35 -3.13
CA ILE A 35 2.37 0.89 -2.09
C ILE A 35 2.93 2.20 -2.62
N SER A 36 2.76 3.28 -1.89
CA SER A 36 3.25 4.61 -2.27
C SER A 36 4.08 5.21 -1.15
N VAL A 37 5.26 5.72 -1.49
CA VAL A 37 6.16 6.43 -0.57
C VAL A 37 6.51 7.77 -1.16
N SER A 38 6.34 8.84 -0.39
CA SER A 38 6.79 10.17 -0.76
C SER A 38 8.20 10.40 -0.23
N THR A 39 9.13 10.72 -1.13
CA THR A 39 10.55 10.96 -0.79
C THR A 39 11.02 12.37 -1.13
N GLY A 40 10.15 13.21 -1.69
CA GLY A 40 10.53 14.51 -2.25
C GLY A 40 11.27 15.46 -1.30
N SER A 41 10.91 15.49 -0.02
CA SER A 41 11.61 16.31 0.98
C SER A 41 12.93 15.66 1.45
N ALA A 42 12.97 14.32 1.49
CA ALA A 42 14.13 13.57 1.97
C ALA A 42 15.25 13.51 0.92
N VAL A 43 14.91 13.35 -0.37
CA VAL A 43 15.87 13.30 -1.47
C VAL A 43 16.66 14.60 -1.64
N LYS A 44 16.07 15.74 -1.30
CA LYS A 44 16.77 17.03 -1.31
C LYS A 44 17.92 17.09 -0.30
N LYS A 45 17.82 16.35 0.81
CA LYS A 45 18.85 16.27 1.85
C LYS A 45 19.85 15.16 1.56
N ASP A 46 19.37 14.02 1.05
CA ASP A 46 20.18 12.87 0.73
C ASP A 46 19.72 12.23 -0.59
N PRO A 47 20.50 12.39 -1.69
CA PRO A 47 20.17 11.80 -2.99
C PRO A 47 20.06 10.28 -2.98
N LYS A 48 20.82 9.60 -2.09
CA LYS A 48 20.81 8.12 -1.96
C LYS A 48 19.55 7.59 -1.29
N ARG A 49 18.73 8.48 -0.73
CA ARG A 49 17.49 8.09 -0.03
C ARG A 49 16.53 7.27 -0.89
N ASN A 50 16.44 7.58 -2.19
CA ASN A 50 15.58 6.82 -3.10
C ASN A 50 16.05 5.38 -3.30
N ASP A 51 17.36 5.14 -3.33
CA ASP A 51 17.93 3.80 -3.52
C ASP A 51 17.66 2.95 -2.28
N LEU A 52 17.84 3.53 -1.09
CA LEU A 52 17.51 2.89 0.18
C LEU A 52 16.02 2.51 0.23
N VAL A 53 15.13 3.46 -0.04
CA VAL A 53 13.67 3.20 -0.02
C VAL A 53 13.29 2.19 -1.09
N THR A 54 13.95 2.17 -2.26
CA THR A 54 13.74 1.18 -3.32
C THR A 54 14.07 -0.22 -2.83
N ASP A 55 15.21 -0.41 -2.17
CA ASP A 55 15.61 -1.70 -1.60
C ASP A 55 14.60 -2.19 -0.55
N ARG A 56 14.21 -1.30 0.37
CA ARG A 56 13.26 -1.62 1.45
C ARG A 56 11.87 -2.01 0.91
N ILE A 57 11.32 -1.22 -0.01
CA ILE A 57 10.04 -1.57 -0.65
C ILE A 57 10.18 -2.86 -1.45
N GLY A 58 11.32 -3.08 -2.10
CA GLY A 58 11.61 -4.33 -2.80
C GLY A 58 11.51 -5.55 -1.88
N LYS A 59 12.13 -5.49 -0.69
CA LYS A 59 12.06 -6.55 0.33
C LYS A 59 10.63 -6.77 0.85
N ILE A 60 9.92 -5.69 1.19
CA ILE A 60 8.55 -5.74 1.72
C ILE A 60 7.56 -6.29 0.69
N SER A 61 7.63 -5.83 -0.56
CA SER A 61 6.64 -6.14 -1.60
C SER A 61 7.00 -7.32 -2.50
N GLY A 62 8.27 -7.72 -2.52
CA GLY A 62 8.80 -8.69 -3.48
C GLY A 62 8.85 -8.16 -4.92
N GLN A 63 8.73 -6.83 -5.11
CA GLN A 63 8.73 -6.19 -6.42
C GLN A 63 9.48 -4.85 -6.36
N LYS A 64 10.35 -4.59 -7.35
CA LYS A 64 11.04 -3.29 -7.46
C LYS A 64 10.02 -2.17 -7.69
N PRO A 65 10.00 -1.11 -6.85
CA PRO A 65 9.12 0.02 -7.05
C PRO A 65 9.59 0.88 -8.23
N ALA A 66 8.63 1.59 -8.83
CA ALA A 66 8.91 2.57 -9.88
C ALA A 66 9.08 3.96 -9.27
N LEU A 67 10.08 4.70 -9.69
CA LEU A 67 10.25 6.11 -9.39
C LEU A 67 9.09 6.93 -9.97
N ARG A 68 8.60 7.88 -9.19
CA ARG A 68 7.56 8.83 -9.59
C ARG A 68 8.13 10.23 -9.65
N ALA A 69 8.13 10.78 -10.85
CA ALA A 69 8.58 12.14 -11.10
C ALA A 69 7.46 13.15 -10.87
N ALA A 70 7.82 14.37 -10.49
CA ALA A 70 6.89 15.48 -10.37
C ALA A 70 6.27 15.83 -11.72
N LYS A 71 4.96 15.94 -11.78
CA LYS A 71 4.22 16.30 -13.01
C LYS A 71 4.27 17.80 -13.30
N LYS A 72 4.36 18.64 -12.27
CA LYS A 72 4.37 20.10 -12.36
C LYS A 72 5.44 20.67 -11.44
N SER A 73 6.01 21.81 -11.84
CA SER A 73 6.90 22.60 -10.99
C SER A 73 6.09 23.36 -9.96
N ILE A 74 6.51 23.32 -8.69
CA ILE A 74 5.87 24.03 -7.57
C ILE A 74 6.97 24.80 -6.83
N ALA A 75 6.99 26.12 -6.97
CA ALA A 75 8.02 27.00 -6.39
C ALA A 75 8.04 26.93 -4.85
N GLY A 76 6.87 26.90 -4.20
CA GLY A 76 6.76 26.83 -2.73
C GLY A 76 7.43 25.60 -2.13
N PHE A 77 7.42 24.47 -2.84
CA PHE A 77 8.11 23.24 -2.42
C PHE A 77 9.50 23.07 -3.05
N LYS A 78 9.96 24.04 -3.86
CA LYS A 78 11.23 23.96 -4.61
C LYS A 78 11.34 22.67 -5.43
N ILE A 79 10.26 22.23 -6.07
CA ILE A 79 10.17 21.04 -6.92
C ILE A 79 10.07 21.49 -8.38
N ARG A 80 10.88 20.89 -9.25
CA ARG A 80 10.80 21.05 -10.70
C ARG A 80 10.11 19.87 -11.35
N GLN A 81 9.51 20.09 -12.50
CA GLN A 81 8.98 19.01 -13.32
C GLN A 81 10.10 18.01 -13.65
N GLY A 82 9.84 16.72 -13.47
CA GLY A 82 10.83 15.66 -13.66
C GLY A 82 11.60 15.25 -12.41
N ASP A 83 11.58 16.06 -11.34
CA ASP A 83 12.28 15.70 -10.09
C ASP A 83 11.68 14.40 -9.49
N PRO A 84 12.51 13.46 -8.98
CA PRO A 84 12.03 12.27 -8.30
C PRO A 84 11.39 12.64 -6.95
N VAL A 85 10.07 12.51 -6.84
CA VAL A 85 9.34 12.93 -5.63
C VAL A 85 8.77 11.75 -4.83
N GLY A 86 8.84 10.55 -5.37
CA GLY A 86 8.33 9.38 -4.67
C GLY A 86 8.58 8.07 -5.40
N LEU A 87 8.14 7.00 -4.75
CA LEU A 87 8.24 5.63 -5.22
C LEU A 87 6.86 4.97 -5.14
N SER A 88 6.55 4.11 -6.11
CA SER A 88 5.28 3.40 -6.12
C SER A 88 5.46 1.97 -6.64
N ALA A 89 4.91 1.00 -5.91
CA ALA A 89 4.82 -0.39 -6.34
C ALA A 89 3.35 -0.80 -6.46
N THR A 90 2.95 -1.32 -7.62
CA THR A 90 1.59 -1.81 -7.84
C THR A 90 1.60 -3.33 -7.85
N LEU A 91 0.94 -3.93 -6.88
CA LEU A 91 0.83 -5.37 -6.72
C LEU A 91 -0.51 -5.88 -7.26
N ARG A 92 -0.48 -7.01 -7.95
CA ARG A 92 -1.65 -7.70 -8.51
C ARG A 92 -1.56 -9.21 -8.30
N GLY A 93 -2.70 -9.90 -8.42
CA GLY A 93 -2.76 -11.35 -8.35
C GLY A 93 -2.22 -11.92 -7.04
N GLN A 94 -1.50 -13.02 -7.10
CA GLN A 94 -0.99 -13.71 -5.91
C GLN A 94 -0.07 -12.87 -5.05
N ARG A 95 0.77 -12.00 -5.64
CA ARG A 95 1.65 -11.08 -4.89
C ARG A 95 0.85 -10.10 -4.05
N MET A 96 -0.24 -9.58 -4.59
CA MET A 96 -1.16 -8.70 -3.86
C MET A 96 -1.75 -9.40 -2.64
N TYR A 97 -2.30 -10.59 -2.83
CA TYR A 97 -2.90 -11.35 -1.72
C TYR A 97 -1.86 -11.72 -0.66
N GLY A 98 -0.66 -12.16 -1.06
CA GLY A 98 0.43 -12.47 -0.14
C GLY A 98 0.88 -11.25 0.66
N PHE A 99 1.03 -10.10 -0.01
CA PHE A 99 1.38 -8.85 0.65
C PHE A 99 0.29 -8.40 1.63
N LEU A 100 -0.98 -8.41 1.22
CA LEU A 100 -2.10 -8.01 2.07
C LEU A 100 -2.28 -8.95 3.28
N ASP A 101 -2.08 -10.26 3.09
CA ASP A 101 -2.14 -11.23 4.19
C ASP A 101 -1.07 -10.96 5.25
N LYS A 102 0.18 -10.73 4.82
CA LYS A 102 1.27 -10.30 5.68
C LYS A 102 0.98 -8.96 6.35
N PHE A 103 0.50 -8.00 5.59
CA PHE A 103 0.20 -6.66 6.09
C PHE A 103 -0.87 -6.69 7.18
N LEU A 104 -2.02 -7.32 6.93
CA LEU A 104 -3.15 -7.32 7.86
C LEU A 104 -2.93 -8.21 9.08
N ASN A 105 -2.25 -9.36 8.94
CA ASN A 105 -2.11 -10.32 10.02
C ASN A 105 -0.81 -10.17 10.81
N ILE A 106 0.25 -9.59 10.24
CA ILE A 106 1.56 -9.50 10.88
C ILE A 106 1.96 -8.03 11.11
N ALA A 107 1.99 -7.21 10.07
CA ALA A 107 2.54 -5.86 10.17
C ALA A 107 1.61 -4.91 10.92
N LEU A 108 0.32 -4.93 10.62
CA LEU A 108 -0.65 -4.02 11.21
C LEU A 108 -0.79 -4.18 12.74
N PRO A 109 -0.86 -5.40 13.31
CA PRO A 109 -0.90 -5.58 14.76
C PRO A 109 0.39 -5.13 15.48
N ARG A 110 1.54 -5.05 14.78
CA ARG A 110 2.80 -4.54 15.31
C ARG A 110 2.89 -3.01 15.37
N THR A 111 1.92 -2.31 14.76
CA THR A 111 1.88 -0.86 14.82
C THR A 111 1.61 -0.41 16.25
N LYS A 112 2.44 0.51 16.76
CA LYS A 112 2.22 1.13 18.07
C LYS A 112 0.86 1.79 18.13
N ASP A 113 0.14 1.61 19.24
CA ASP A 113 -1.20 2.21 19.48
C ASP A 113 -2.26 1.83 18.44
N PHE A 114 -2.18 0.63 17.85
CA PHE A 114 -3.19 0.18 16.90
C PHE A 114 -4.55 -0.01 17.60
N ARG A 115 -5.52 0.81 17.20
CA ARG A 115 -6.90 0.79 17.72
C ARG A 115 -7.93 0.32 16.69
N GLY A 116 -7.49 -0.26 15.59
CA GLY A 116 -8.35 -0.67 14.48
C GLY A 116 -8.25 0.27 13.27
N LEU A 117 -8.88 -0.13 12.17
CA LEU A 117 -8.97 0.66 10.94
C LEU A 117 -10.24 1.50 10.97
N ASN A 118 -10.13 2.78 10.60
CA ASN A 118 -11.28 3.66 10.51
C ASN A 118 -12.13 3.27 9.27
N PRO A 119 -13.43 2.96 9.42
CA PRO A 119 -14.30 2.68 8.27
C PRO A 119 -14.36 3.83 7.25
N LYS A 120 -14.17 5.08 7.70
CA LYS A 120 -14.10 6.26 6.82
C LYS A 120 -12.85 6.32 5.92
N ALA A 121 -11.89 5.39 6.11
CA ALA A 121 -10.74 5.25 5.21
C ALA A 121 -11.11 4.62 3.86
N VAL A 122 -12.33 4.12 3.74
CA VAL A 122 -12.90 3.64 2.47
C VAL A 122 -13.65 4.80 1.82
N ASP A 123 -13.31 5.11 0.56
CA ASP A 123 -14.00 6.14 -0.22
C ASP A 123 -15.29 5.59 -0.86
N ASP A 124 -16.09 6.50 -1.45
CA ASP A 124 -17.39 6.15 -2.07
C ASP A 124 -17.23 5.21 -3.28
N ILE A 125 -16.03 5.12 -3.84
CA ILE A 125 -15.70 4.25 -4.98
C ILE A 125 -15.20 2.88 -4.50
N GLY A 126 -15.05 2.69 -3.18
CA GLY A 126 -14.57 1.45 -2.58
C GLY A 126 -13.05 1.30 -2.50
N ASN A 127 -12.28 2.38 -2.68
CA ASN A 127 -10.84 2.35 -2.40
C ASN A 127 -10.59 2.61 -0.92
N MET A 128 -9.62 1.90 -0.37
CA MET A 128 -9.17 2.06 1.00
C MET A 128 -7.73 2.54 1.03
N THR A 129 -7.46 3.59 1.79
CA THR A 129 -6.09 4.09 1.98
C THR A 129 -5.68 3.97 3.44
N ILE A 130 -4.59 3.26 3.68
CA ILE A 130 -4.00 3.07 5.01
C ILE A 130 -2.62 3.71 5.00
N ALA A 131 -2.40 4.72 5.83
CA ALA A 131 -1.10 5.34 6.03
C ALA A 131 -0.39 4.70 7.22
N ILE A 132 0.88 4.36 7.03
CA ILE A 132 1.76 3.80 8.04
C ILE A 132 2.92 4.77 8.24
N ARG A 133 3.23 5.09 9.47
CA ARG A 133 4.30 6.04 9.82
C ARG A 133 5.69 5.42 9.71
N GLU A 134 5.81 4.14 10.01
CA GLU A 134 7.09 3.44 10.15
C GLU A 134 7.09 2.14 9.35
N HIS A 135 8.03 1.97 8.42
CA HIS A 135 8.16 0.73 7.65
C HIS A 135 8.70 -0.46 8.46
N ILE A 136 9.29 -0.20 9.64
CA ILE A 136 9.87 -1.20 10.55
C ILE A 136 8.84 -2.22 11.07
N ILE A 137 7.55 -1.93 10.97
CA ILE A 137 6.50 -2.89 11.34
C ILE A 137 6.52 -4.17 10.49
N PHE A 138 7.13 -4.12 9.29
CA PHE A 138 7.32 -5.29 8.46
C PHE A 138 8.50 -6.13 8.96
N PRO A 139 8.34 -7.46 9.07
CA PRO A 139 9.40 -8.33 9.58
C PRO A 139 10.69 -8.29 8.76
N GLU A 140 10.59 -8.03 7.46
CA GLU A 140 11.73 -7.97 6.55
C GLU A 140 12.64 -6.74 6.76
N THR A 141 12.15 -5.75 7.50
CA THR A 141 12.86 -4.49 7.75
C THR A 141 12.91 -4.15 9.24
N ALA A 142 12.61 -5.11 10.11
CA ALA A 142 12.55 -4.90 11.56
C ALA A 142 13.91 -4.62 12.21
N ASP A 143 14.99 -5.16 11.63
CA ASP A 143 16.36 -5.06 12.18
C ASP A 143 17.13 -3.82 11.68
N GLU A 144 16.43 -2.86 11.08
CA GLU A 144 17.06 -1.71 10.45
C GLU A 144 17.19 -0.49 11.37
N ASP A 145 18.19 0.36 11.07
CA ASP A 145 18.46 1.56 11.85
C ASP A 145 17.27 2.52 11.88
N VAL A 146 16.93 2.99 13.07
CA VAL A 146 15.84 3.96 13.33
C VAL A 146 16.03 5.28 12.59
N LYS A 147 17.27 5.61 12.17
CA LYS A 147 17.57 6.84 11.42
C LYS A 147 16.97 6.85 10.02
N ASP A 148 16.72 5.68 9.45
CA ASP A 148 16.26 5.52 8.06
C ASP A 148 14.76 5.26 7.92
N VAL A 149 14.01 5.48 8.97
CA VAL A 149 12.55 5.28 8.99
C VAL A 149 11.84 6.19 8.00
N PHE A 150 10.91 5.63 7.27
CA PHE A 150 10.00 6.35 6.39
C PHE A 150 8.58 5.82 6.51
N GLY A 151 7.63 6.70 6.21
CA GLY A 151 6.22 6.35 6.13
C GLY A 151 5.84 5.86 4.73
N LEU A 152 4.83 5.02 4.67
CA LEU A 152 4.27 4.51 3.42
C LEU A 152 2.74 4.51 3.46
N ALA A 153 2.13 4.70 2.32
CA ALA A 153 0.70 4.56 2.15
C ALA A 153 0.41 3.29 1.34
N ILE A 154 -0.53 2.50 1.83
CA ILE A 154 -1.07 1.34 1.12
C ILE A 154 -2.47 1.72 0.66
N ILE A 155 -2.62 1.83 -0.65
CA ILE A 155 -3.88 2.11 -1.30
C ILE A 155 -4.46 0.78 -1.71
N GLY A 156 -5.48 0.38 -1.01
CA GLY A 156 -6.18 -0.87 -1.21
C GLY A 156 -7.21 -0.80 -2.33
N PRO A 157 -7.82 -1.92 -2.63
CA PRO A 157 -8.39 -2.23 -3.93
C PRO A 157 -9.54 -1.31 -4.32
N ALA A 158 -9.47 -0.88 -5.56
CA ALA A 158 -10.68 -0.45 -6.25
C ALA A 158 -11.58 -1.69 -6.43
N ILE A 159 -12.79 -1.62 -5.93
CA ILE A 159 -13.84 -2.55 -6.27
C ILE A 159 -14.18 -2.30 -7.74
N SER A 160 -14.02 -3.28 -8.63
CA SER A 160 -14.61 -3.15 -9.97
C SER A 160 -16.09 -3.52 -9.86
N TYR A 161 -16.92 -2.61 -10.29
CA TYR A 161 -18.31 -2.91 -10.60
C TYR A 161 -18.38 -3.67 -11.92
#